data_8e67c4c932a46f5e13da04034d1c2aae
#
_entry.id   8e67c4c932a46f5e13da04034d1c2aae
#
_cell.length_a   1.000
_cell.length_b   1.000
_cell.length_c   1.000
_cell.angle_alpha   90.00
_cell.angle_beta   90.00
_cell.angle_gamma   90.00
#
_symmetry.space_group_name_H-M   'P 1'
#
loop_
_entity.id
_entity.type
_entity.pdbx_description
1 polymer ?
#
loop_
_entity_poly.entity_id
_entity_poly.type
_entity_poly.pdbx_seq_one_letter_code
_entity_poly.pdbx_strand_id
1 'polypeptide(L)'
;WGARPVLDRVSLTMQPGQRLAVVGPSGAGKSTVLRLLAGLQLPSAGELRLFGEPQPYLRLDQRHPQDVRLVFQNPALLASLTVEENVGFLLMRLGRLKPRQIRERVMACLEAVGLHDVADKYPGQLSGGMQKRVSFARALVDDPDRDADAMPLMLYDEPTAGLDPVACTRIEDLIVKTTTVAQGCSVVVSHVHSTIERTAERVVLLYGGQFQWDGSIEEYRNTDNPYVQQFRTGNLHGPMQPTDH
;
A
#
# COMPACT_ATOMS: atom_id res chain seq x y z
N TRP A 1 19.50 -9.69 -25.49
CA TRP A 1 18.72 -8.45 -25.52
C TRP A 1 18.58 -8.00 -24.06
N GLY A 2 19.40 -7.04 -23.63
CA GLY A 2 19.38 -6.52 -22.27
C GLY A 2 18.21 -5.56 -22.08
N ALA A 3 17.08 -6.04 -21.60
CA ALA A 3 16.05 -5.16 -21.10
C ALA A 3 16.64 -4.33 -19.95
N ARG A 4 16.49 -3.00 -19.98
CA ARG A 4 16.89 -2.16 -18.85
C ARG A 4 16.18 -2.64 -17.59
N PRO A 5 16.90 -2.78 -16.46
CA PRO A 5 16.26 -3.15 -15.21
C PRO A 5 15.23 -2.06 -14.83
N VAL A 6 14.08 -2.48 -14.32
CA VAL A 6 13.03 -1.55 -13.84
C VAL A 6 13.51 -0.83 -12.56
N LEU A 7 14.25 -1.55 -11.71
CA LEU A 7 14.96 -1.02 -10.54
C LEU A 7 16.43 -1.40 -10.68
N ASP A 8 17.33 -0.43 -10.63
CA ASP A 8 18.75 -0.62 -10.79
C ASP A 8 19.52 -0.18 -9.54
N ARG A 9 20.06 -1.15 -8.80
CA ARG A 9 20.91 -0.93 -7.61
C ARG A 9 20.27 0.01 -6.58
N VAL A 10 18.98 -0.20 -6.29
CA VAL A 10 18.26 0.53 -5.24
C VAL A 10 18.51 -0.10 -3.87
N SER A 11 18.67 0.75 -2.86
CA SER A 11 18.74 0.34 -1.46
C SER A 11 17.76 1.18 -0.65
N LEU A 12 16.96 0.53 0.18
CA LEU A 12 15.96 1.18 1.03
C LEU A 12 15.89 0.46 2.37
N THR A 13 15.95 1.23 3.45
CA THR A 13 15.74 0.73 4.80
C THR A 13 14.62 1.52 5.45
N MET A 14 13.68 0.85 6.08
CA MET A 14 12.61 1.47 6.86
C MET A 14 12.78 1.15 8.33
N GLN A 15 12.46 2.11 9.18
CA GLN A 15 12.42 1.91 10.63
C GLN A 15 11.04 1.37 11.06
N PRO A 16 10.95 0.64 12.19
CA PRO A 16 9.67 0.25 12.76
C PRO A 16 8.73 1.45 12.95
N GLY A 17 7.47 1.30 12.58
CA GLY A 17 6.45 2.36 12.67
C GLY A 17 6.55 3.46 11.61
N GLN A 18 7.56 3.44 10.74
CA GLN A 18 7.78 4.48 9.74
C GLN A 18 6.72 4.46 8.63
N ARG A 19 6.27 5.65 8.23
CA ARG A 19 5.37 5.88 7.10
C ARG A 19 6.15 6.47 5.93
N LEU A 20 6.29 5.70 4.85
CA LEU A 20 7.05 6.05 3.66
C LEU A 20 6.13 6.33 2.48
N ALA A 21 6.40 7.39 1.72
CA ALA A 21 5.85 7.54 0.37
C ALA A 21 6.92 7.23 -0.69
N VAL A 22 6.59 6.42 -1.68
CA VAL A 22 7.38 6.24 -2.89
C VAL A 22 6.70 6.99 -4.02
N VAL A 23 7.37 8.03 -4.50
CA VAL A 23 6.86 8.95 -5.51
C VAL A 23 7.66 8.88 -6.81
N GLY A 24 7.12 9.41 -7.88
CA GLY A 24 7.79 9.45 -9.19
C GLY A 24 6.80 9.37 -10.33
N PRO A 25 7.24 9.63 -11.57
CA PRO A 25 6.36 9.62 -12.74
C PRO A 25 5.76 8.23 -13.01
N SER A 26 4.75 8.20 -13.89
CA SER A 26 4.18 6.93 -14.36
C SER A 26 5.26 6.08 -15.03
N GLY A 27 5.24 4.77 -14.82
CA GLY A 27 6.25 3.86 -15.38
C GLY A 27 7.61 3.85 -14.65
N ALA A 28 7.83 4.66 -13.61
CA ALA A 28 9.11 4.72 -12.90
C ALA A 28 9.49 3.43 -12.14
N GLY A 29 8.55 2.49 -11.95
CA GLY A 29 8.80 1.24 -11.22
C GLY A 29 8.19 1.20 -9.81
N LYS A 30 7.38 2.18 -9.40
CA LYS A 30 6.78 2.27 -8.06
C LYS A 30 5.98 1.02 -7.68
N SER A 31 5.10 0.55 -8.56
CA SER A 31 4.33 -0.70 -8.32
C SER A 31 5.23 -1.95 -8.29
N THR A 32 6.42 -1.91 -8.93
CA THR A 32 7.42 -2.98 -8.80
C THR A 32 7.99 -3.01 -7.39
N VAL A 33 8.28 -1.84 -6.79
CA VAL A 33 8.70 -1.77 -5.38
C VAL A 33 7.64 -2.40 -4.48
N LEU A 34 6.36 -2.06 -4.65
CA LEU A 34 5.28 -2.66 -3.85
C LEU A 34 5.16 -4.18 -4.06
N ARG A 35 5.30 -4.67 -5.30
CA ARG A 35 5.24 -6.12 -5.59
C ARG A 35 6.39 -6.89 -4.94
N LEU A 36 7.59 -6.32 -4.92
CA LEU A 36 8.74 -6.88 -4.20
C LEU A 36 8.45 -6.95 -2.70
N LEU A 37 8.03 -5.84 -2.09
CA LEU A 37 7.68 -5.77 -0.67
C LEU A 37 6.52 -6.70 -0.31
N ALA A 38 5.54 -6.88 -1.20
CA ALA A 38 4.44 -7.81 -1.00
C ALA A 38 4.83 -9.30 -1.18
N GLY A 39 6.06 -9.59 -1.63
CA GLY A 39 6.50 -10.95 -1.95
C GLY A 39 5.79 -11.54 -3.18
N LEU A 40 5.23 -10.70 -4.03
CA LEU A 40 4.59 -11.11 -5.29
C LEU A 40 5.59 -11.23 -6.45
N GLN A 41 6.79 -10.69 -6.25
CA GLN A 41 7.91 -10.74 -7.18
C GLN A 41 9.19 -10.85 -6.40
N LEU A 42 10.17 -11.57 -6.93
CA LEU A 42 11.52 -11.63 -6.37
C LEU A 42 12.46 -10.66 -7.11
N PRO A 43 13.46 -10.08 -6.44
CA PRO A 43 14.47 -9.30 -7.11
C PRO A 43 15.31 -10.22 -8.01
N SER A 44 15.74 -9.72 -9.18
CA SER A 44 16.63 -10.46 -10.09
C SER A 44 18.05 -10.58 -9.52
N ALA A 45 18.46 -9.66 -8.66
CA ALA A 45 19.72 -9.64 -7.93
C ALA A 45 19.55 -8.79 -6.65
N GLY A 46 20.42 -8.99 -5.67
CA GLY A 46 20.33 -8.35 -4.38
C GLY A 46 19.44 -9.13 -3.41
N GLU A 47 19.08 -8.52 -2.30
CA GLU A 47 18.34 -9.15 -1.21
C GLU A 47 17.18 -8.27 -0.75
N LEU A 48 16.05 -8.89 -0.47
CA LEU A 48 14.93 -8.27 0.25
C LEU A 48 14.85 -8.87 1.65
N ARG A 49 14.79 -8.02 2.66
CA ARG A 49 14.51 -8.40 4.04
C ARG A 49 13.26 -7.72 4.53
N LEU A 50 12.38 -8.46 5.18
CA LEU A 50 11.22 -7.93 5.90
C LEU A 50 11.37 -8.28 7.37
N PHE A 51 11.28 -7.27 8.24
CA PHE A 51 11.46 -7.44 9.69
C PHE A 51 12.77 -8.16 10.07
N GLY A 52 13.85 -7.88 9.32
CA GLY A 52 15.16 -8.51 9.50
C GLY A 52 15.33 -9.86 8.80
N GLU A 53 14.24 -10.52 8.40
CA GLU A 53 14.26 -11.85 7.80
C GLU A 53 14.37 -11.79 6.26
N PRO A 54 15.28 -12.55 5.63
CA PRO A 54 15.42 -12.60 4.19
C PRO A 54 14.18 -13.23 3.54
N GLN A 55 13.82 -12.73 2.36
CA GLN A 55 12.66 -13.17 1.59
C GLN A 55 13.10 -13.84 0.27
N PRO A 56 13.63 -15.08 0.30
CA PRO A 56 14.18 -15.75 -0.88
C PRO A 56 13.10 -16.41 -1.75
N TYR A 57 11.85 -16.47 -1.28
CA TYR A 57 10.74 -17.13 -1.97
C TYR A 57 9.56 -16.18 -2.17
N LEU A 58 8.77 -16.45 -3.21
CA LEU A 58 7.48 -15.78 -3.36
C LEU A 58 6.59 -16.04 -2.13
N ARG A 59 5.74 -15.07 -1.79
CA ARG A 59 4.84 -15.18 -0.63
C ARG A 59 3.99 -16.46 -0.64
N LEU A 60 3.54 -16.88 -1.83
CA LEU A 60 2.71 -18.09 -1.98
C LEU A 60 3.47 -19.39 -1.67
N ASP A 61 4.80 -19.36 -1.79
CA ASP A 61 5.67 -20.51 -1.57
C ASP A 61 6.22 -20.54 -0.14
N GLN A 62 5.95 -19.51 0.66
CA GLN A 62 6.39 -19.41 2.05
C GLN A 62 5.42 -20.14 2.98
N ARG A 63 5.97 -20.95 3.89
CA ARG A 63 5.19 -21.65 4.91
C ARG A 63 4.61 -20.69 5.95
N HIS A 64 5.37 -19.67 6.32
CA HIS A 64 5.02 -18.64 7.30
C HIS A 64 5.37 -17.25 6.70
N PRO A 65 4.53 -16.70 5.80
CA PRO A 65 4.81 -15.42 5.21
C PRO A 65 4.68 -14.29 6.23
N GLN A 66 5.56 -13.28 6.12
CA GLN A 66 5.49 -12.07 6.92
C GLN A 66 4.15 -11.35 6.75
N ASP A 67 3.69 -10.63 7.78
CA ASP A 67 2.41 -9.90 7.72
C ASP A 67 2.55 -8.64 6.85
N VAL A 68 2.36 -8.82 5.56
CA VAL A 68 2.31 -7.74 4.59
C VAL A 68 0.90 -7.68 4.00
N ARG A 69 0.29 -6.50 4.02
CA ARG A 69 -1.08 -6.27 3.58
C ARG A 69 -1.09 -5.24 2.47
N LEU A 70 -1.70 -5.56 1.35
CA LEU A 70 -1.70 -4.73 0.15
C LEU A 70 -3.12 -4.25 -0.18
N VAL A 71 -3.26 -2.93 -0.27
CA VAL A 71 -4.43 -2.25 -0.81
C VAL A 71 -4.09 -1.81 -2.24
N PHE A 72 -4.74 -2.41 -3.21
CA PHE A 72 -4.53 -2.13 -4.62
C PHE A 72 -5.24 -0.85 -5.07
N GLN A 73 -4.76 -0.23 -6.14
CA GLN A 73 -5.40 0.89 -6.82
C GLN A 73 -6.86 0.56 -7.19
N ASN A 74 -7.07 -0.60 -7.81
CA ASN A 74 -8.40 -1.20 -7.98
C ASN A 74 -8.68 -2.10 -6.77
N PRO A 75 -9.84 -2.01 -6.14
CA PRO A 75 -10.14 -2.71 -4.88
C PRO A 75 -9.92 -4.23 -4.88
N ALA A 76 -9.85 -4.85 -6.07
CA ALA A 76 -9.63 -6.28 -6.27
C ALA A 76 -10.57 -7.14 -5.39
N LEU A 77 -11.85 -6.75 -5.31
CA LEU A 77 -12.88 -7.49 -4.62
C LEU A 77 -13.35 -8.65 -5.51
N LEU A 78 -13.62 -9.79 -4.88
CA LEU A 78 -14.18 -10.96 -5.55
C LEU A 78 -15.68 -10.71 -5.80
N ALA A 79 -16.06 -10.54 -7.05
CA ALA A 79 -17.41 -10.14 -7.44
C ALA A 79 -18.49 -11.17 -7.06
N SER A 80 -18.10 -12.44 -6.93
CA SER A 80 -18.98 -13.55 -6.53
C SER A 80 -19.19 -13.69 -5.03
N LEU A 81 -18.46 -12.92 -4.24
CA LEU A 81 -18.52 -12.92 -2.78
C LEU A 81 -19.19 -11.64 -2.28
N THR A 82 -19.90 -11.76 -1.16
CA THR A 82 -20.44 -10.60 -0.43
C THR A 82 -19.31 -9.74 0.15
N VAL A 83 -19.64 -8.58 0.67
CA VAL A 83 -18.69 -7.72 1.40
C VAL A 83 -18.13 -8.45 2.62
N GLU A 84 -18.99 -9.12 3.41
CA GLU A 84 -18.58 -9.92 4.56
C GLU A 84 -17.57 -11.00 4.16
N GLU A 85 -17.85 -11.73 3.09
CA GLU A 85 -16.97 -12.78 2.59
C GLU A 85 -15.66 -12.23 2.01
N ASN A 86 -15.69 -11.08 1.32
CA ASN A 86 -14.49 -10.41 0.84
C ASN A 86 -13.58 -9.95 1.99
N VAL A 87 -14.14 -9.34 3.03
CA VAL A 87 -13.38 -8.87 4.19
C VAL A 87 -12.90 -10.05 5.03
N GLY A 88 -13.77 -11.02 5.30
CA GLY A 88 -13.48 -12.20 6.12
C GLY A 88 -12.70 -13.30 5.40
N PHE A 89 -12.34 -13.12 4.12
CA PHE A 89 -11.77 -14.19 3.28
C PHE A 89 -10.56 -14.88 3.92
N LEU A 90 -9.64 -14.11 4.50
CA LEU A 90 -8.48 -14.65 5.20
C LEU A 90 -8.90 -15.54 6.38
N LEU A 91 -9.83 -15.08 7.21
CA LEU A 91 -10.29 -15.80 8.40
C LEU A 91 -11.01 -17.11 8.06
N MET A 92 -11.83 -17.06 6.98
CA MET A 92 -12.50 -18.26 6.47
C MET A 92 -11.49 -19.30 5.95
N ARG A 93 -10.46 -18.83 5.23
CA ARG A 93 -9.40 -19.70 4.70
C ARG A 93 -8.55 -20.34 5.80
N LEU A 94 -8.29 -19.62 6.88
CA LEU A 94 -7.55 -20.16 8.03
C LEU A 94 -8.35 -21.24 8.78
N GLY A 95 -9.69 -21.20 8.74
CA GLY A 95 -10.56 -22.23 9.32
C GLY A 95 -10.49 -22.35 10.84
N ARG A 96 -9.97 -21.33 11.54
CA ARG A 96 -9.70 -21.36 12.99
C ARG A 96 -10.84 -20.78 13.83
N LEU A 97 -11.70 -19.97 13.21
CA LEU A 97 -12.79 -19.27 13.86
C LEU A 97 -14.15 -19.82 13.43
N LYS A 98 -15.13 -19.76 14.34
CA LYS A 98 -16.54 -20.04 14.01
C LYS A 98 -17.13 -18.91 13.15
N PRO A 99 -18.12 -19.16 12.29
CA PRO A 99 -18.74 -18.15 11.43
C PRO A 99 -19.15 -16.87 12.18
N ARG A 100 -19.74 -17.01 13.37
CA ARG A 100 -20.13 -15.86 14.21
C ARG A 100 -18.93 -14.99 14.60
N GLN A 101 -17.81 -15.57 14.95
CA GLN A 101 -16.60 -14.85 15.35
C GLN A 101 -15.97 -14.13 14.13
N ILE A 102 -16.03 -14.74 12.93
CA ILE A 102 -15.60 -14.10 11.69
C ILE A 102 -16.49 -12.87 11.43
N ARG A 103 -17.82 -13.02 11.50
CA ARG A 103 -18.76 -11.91 11.29
C ARG A 103 -18.51 -10.76 12.26
N GLU A 104 -18.33 -11.03 13.54
CA GLU A 104 -18.03 -10.01 14.56
C GLU A 104 -16.76 -9.20 14.21
N ARG A 105 -15.68 -9.86 13.77
CA ARG A 105 -14.44 -9.22 13.34
C ARG A 105 -14.63 -8.42 12.05
N VAL A 106 -15.32 -8.97 11.07
CA VAL A 106 -15.63 -8.29 9.81
C VAL A 106 -16.44 -7.02 10.07
N MET A 107 -17.47 -7.09 10.92
CA MET A 107 -18.29 -5.91 11.25
C MET A 107 -17.46 -4.82 11.91
N ALA A 108 -16.56 -5.16 12.82
CA ALA A 108 -15.63 -4.20 13.43
C ALA A 108 -14.70 -3.54 12.39
N CYS A 109 -14.19 -4.30 11.42
CA CYS A 109 -13.37 -3.75 10.33
C CYS A 109 -14.19 -2.83 9.41
N LEU A 110 -15.44 -3.19 9.08
CA LEU A 110 -16.33 -2.35 8.28
C LEU A 110 -16.68 -1.04 9.00
N GLU A 111 -16.96 -1.10 10.30
CA GLU A 111 -17.21 0.08 11.12
C GLU A 111 -15.99 1.00 11.18
N ALA A 112 -14.77 0.43 11.31
CA ALA A 112 -13.52 1.19 11.34
C ALA A 112 -13.30 2.01 10.07
N VAL A 113 -13.82 1.55 8.92
CA VAL A 113 -13.77 2.27 7.63
C VAL A 113 -15.04 3.06 7.32
N GLY A 114 -15.97 3.18 8.28
CA GLY A 114 -17.21 3.94 8.14
C GLY A 114 -18.20 3.34 7.15
N LEU A 115 -18.31 2.02 7.12
CA LEU A 115 -19.28 1.28 6.31
C LEU A 115 -20.29 0.56 7.23
N HIS A 116 -21.56 0.89 7.06
CA HIS A 116 -22.67 0.29 7.79
C HIS A 116 -23.66 -0.34 6.82
N ASP A 117 -24.32 -1.42 7.22
CA ASP A 117 -25.40 -2.09 6.47
C ASP A 117 -25.02 -2.53 5.04
N VAL A 118 -23.76 -2.96 4.84
CA VAL A 118 -23.24 -3.40 3.54
C VAL A 118 -22.73 -4.83 3.52
N ALA A 119 -22.67 -5.50 4.66
CA ALA A 119 -22.04 -6.81 4.82
C ALA A 119 -22.60 -7.86 3.84
N ASP A 120 -23.89 -7.87 3.64
CA ASP A 120 -24.60 -8.82 2.79
C ASP A 120 -24.69 -8.38 1.31
N LYS A 121 -24.13 -7.20 0.95
CA LYS A 121 -24.11 -6.71 -0.43
C LYS A 121 -22.94 -7.30 -1.21
N TYR A 122 -23.13 -7.38 -2.52
CA TYR A 122 -22.06 -7.72 -3.46
C TYR A 122 -21.30 -6.48 -3.93
N PRO A 123 -20.03 -6.60 -4.35
CA PRO A 123 -19.23 -5.46 -4.83
C PRO A 123 -19.92 -4.60 -5.88
N GLY A 124 -20.64 -5.23 -6.83
CA GLY A 124 -21.38 -4.51 -7.89
C GLY A 124 -22.53 -3.62 -7.40
N GLN A 125 -22.95 -3.75 -6.13
CA GLN A 125 -23.99 -2.94 -5.50
C GLN A 125 -23.42 -1.74 -4.74
N LEU A 126 -22.10 -1.58 -4.74
CA LEU A 126 -21.37 -0.51 -4.01
C LEU A 126 -20.84 0.54 -4.97
N SER A 127 -20.80 1.80 -4.51
CA SER A 127 -20.06 2.85 -5.21
C SER A 127 -18.55 2.55 -5.21
N GLY A 128 -17.78 3.13 -6.14
CA GLY A 128 -16.33 2.94 -6.20
C GLY A 128 -15.62 3.32 -4.90
N GLY A 129 -16.04 4.41 -4.25
CA GLY A 129 -15.51 4.82 -2.94
C GLY A 129 -15.86 3.83 -1.82
N MET A 130 -17.04 3.18 -1.86
CA MET A 130 -17.40 2.12 -0.91
C MET A 130 -16.54 0.87 -1.17
N GLN A 131 -16.35 0.46 -2.43
CA GLN A 131 -15.49 -0.68 -2.76
C GLN A 131 -14.04 -0.45 -2.29
N LYS A 132 -13.50 0.76 -2.45
CA LYS A 132 -12.18 1.11 -1.88
C LYS A 132 -12.18 0.93 -0.37
N ARG A 133 -13.17 1.45 0.36
CA ARG A 133 -13.24 1.27 1.81
C ARG A 133 -13.37 -0.19 2.23
N VAL A 134 -14.08 -1.02 1.47
CA VAL A 134 -14.10 -2.48 1.70
C VAL A 134 -12.70 -3.09 1.55
N SER A 135 -11.91 -2.67 0.57
CA SER A 135 -10.52 -3.15 0.44
C SER A 135 -9.62 -2.76 1.62
N PHE A 136 -9.85 -1.59 2.22
CA PHE A 136 -9.20 -1.20 3.48
C PHE A 136 -9.67 -2.08 4.65
N ALA A 137 -10.98 -2.30 4.78
CA ALA A 137 -11.53 -3.20 5.82
C ALA A 137 -10.91 -4.60 5.72
N ARG A 138 -10.77 -5.13 4.49
CA ARG A 138 -10.09 -6.42 4.24
C ARG A 138 -8.63 -6.41 4.70
N ALA A 139 -7.92 -5.30 4.54
CA ALA A 139 -6.54 -5.16 4.99
C ALA A 139 -6.41 -5.00 6.52
N LEU A 140 -7.49 -4.64 7.23
CA LEU A 140 -7.52 -4.53 8.68
C LEU A 140 -7.73 -5.87 9.40
N VAL A 141 -8.21 -6.88 8.68
CA VAL A 141 -8.48 -8.19 9.28
C VAL A 141 -7.19 -8.84 9.75
N ASP A 142 -7.13 -9.16 11.03
CA ASP A 142 -5.98 -9.82 11.65
C ASP A 142 -6.17 -11.34 11.74
N ASP A 143 -5.07 -12.08 11.58
CA ASP A 143 -5.00 -13.49 11.99
C ASP A 143 -5.13 -13.55 13.52
N PRO A 144 -6.08 -14.32 14.07
CA PRO A 144 -6.28 -14.42 15.52
C PRO A 144 -5.06 -14.97 16.29
N ASP A 145 -4.20 -15.73 15.62
CA ASP A 145 -2.99 -16.31 16.21
C ASP A 145 -1.73 -15.49 15.87
N ARG A 146 -1.92 -14.29 15.31
CA ARG A 146 -0.80 -13.39 15.08
C ARG A 146 -0.15 -13.03 16.40
N ASP A 147 1.18 -13.02 16.42
CA ASP A 147 1.95 -12.46 17.51
C ASP A 147 1.51 -11.00 17.77
N ALA A 148 1.13 -10.70 19.01
CA ALA A 148 0.69 -9.36 19.40
C ALA A 148 1.76 -8.27 19.16
N ASP A 149 3.05 -8.67 19.20
CA ASP A 149 4.19 -7.79 18.96
C ASP A 149 4.57 -7.68 17.45
N ALA A 150 3.97 -8.50 16.59
CA ALA A 150 4.23 -8.45 15.15
C ALA A 150 3.63 -7.19 14.53
N MET A 151 4.48 -6.34 13.95
CA MET A 151 4.06 -5.15 13.22
C MET A 151 3.75 -5.49 11.76
N PRO A 152 2.55 -5.19 11.21
CA PRO A 152 2.29 -5.41 9.81
C PRO A 152 2.98 -4.35 8.93
N LEU A 153 3.33 -4.73 7.70
CA LEU A 153 3.68 -3.80 6.65
C LEU A 153 2.44 -3.54 5.78
N MET A 154 1.93 -2.33 5.84
CA MET A 154 0.77 -1.88 5.06
C MET A 154 1.24 -1.25 3.75
N LEU A 155 0.82 -1.78 2.62
CA LEU A 155 1.17 -1.30 1.30
C LEU A 155 -0.07 -0.71 0.61
N TYR A 156 0.06 0.50 0.06
CA TYR A 156 -1.02 1.21 -0.61
C TYR A 156 -0.58 1.63 -2.01
N ASP A 157 -1.20 1.06 -3.05
CA ASP A 157 -0.92 1.39 -4.44
C ASP A 157 -1.97 2.39 -4.96
N GLU A 158 -1.57 3.65 -5.15
CA GLU A 158 -2.40 4.76 -5.64
C GLU A 158 -3.80 4.80 -4.98
N PRO A 159 -3.88 4.86 -3.64
CA PRO A 159 -5.12 4.64 -2.91
C PRO A 159 -6.19 5.70 -3.17
N THR A 160 -5.80 6.91 -3.56
CA THR A 160 -6.70 8.05 -3.83
C THR A 160 -6.97 8.29 -5.30
N ALA A 161 -6.36 7.51 -6.21
CA ALA A 161 -6.52 7.70 -7.64
C ALA A 161 -8.00 7.62 -8.08
N GLY A 162 -8.44 8.60 -8.87
CA GLY A 162 -9.80 8.66 -9.42
C GLY A 162 -10.90 9.04 -8.42
N LEU A 163 -10.54 9.55 -7.23
CA LEU A 163 -11.47 10.06 -6.23
C LEU A 163 -11.54 11.59 -6.28
N ASP A 164 -12.69 12.15 -5.88
CA ASP A 164 -12.82 13.57 -5.62
C ASP A 164 -12.03 14.00 -4.36
N PRO A 165 -11.72 15.30 -4.18
CA PRO A 165 -10.87 15.76 -3.07
C PRO A 165 -11.39 15.40 -1.67
N VAL A 166 -12.71 15.37 -1.46
CA VAL A 166 -13.30 15.02 -0.16
C VAL A 166 -13.13 13.52 0.11
N ALA A 167 -13.34 12.69 -0.91
CA ALA A 167 -13.12 11.26 -0.81
C ALA A 167 -11.61 10.95 -0.64
N CYS A 168 -10.72 11.69 -1.30
CA CYS A 168 -9.26 11.58 -1.07
C CYS A 168 -8.92 11.81 0.41
N THR A 169 -9.36 12.91 1.00
CA THR A 169 -9.13 13.22 2.41
C THR A 169 -9.58 12.09 3.35
N ARG A 170 -10.76 11.51 3.09
CA ARG A 170 -11.25 10.37 3.88
C ARG A 170 -10.37 9.14 3.78
N ILE A 171 -9.85 8.84 2.58
CA ILE A 171 -8.93 7.72 2.38
C ILE A 171 -7.57 8.00 3.03
N GLU A 172 -7.06 9.23 2.93
CA GLU A 172 -5.81 9.66 3.57
C GLU A 172 -5.88 9.51 5.10
N ASP A 173 -6.97 9.99 5.71
CA ASP A 173 -7.21 9.82 7.15
C ASP A 173 -7.32 8.32 7.52
N LEU A 174 -7.93 7.52 6.64
CA LEU A 174 -8.04 6.08 6.84
C LEU A 174 -6.68 5.38 6.78
N ILE A 175 -5.78 5.76 5.85
CA ILE A 175 -4.42 5.24 5.78
C ILE A 175 -3.67 5.49 7.09
N VAL A 176 -3.69 6.73 7.57
CA VAL A 176 -3.04 7.10 8.84
C VAL A 176 -3.64 6.31 10.00
N LYS A 177 -4.97 6.31 10.12
CA LYS A 177 -5.68 5.59 11.18
C LYS A 177 -5.38 4.09 11.17
N THR A 178 -5.46 3.44 10.01
CA THR A 178 -5.24 1.99 9.90
C THR A 178 -3.80 1.61 10.24
N THR A 179 -2.81 2.38 9.78
CA THR A 179 -1.41 2.16 10.09
C THR A 179 -1.13 2.34 11.59
N THR A 180 -1.73 3.38 12.20
CA THR A 180 -1.58 3.66 13.64
C THR A 180 -2.24 2.57 14.49
N VAL A 181 -3.47 2.16 14.15
CA VAL A 181 -4.19 1.10 14.88
C VAL A 181 -3.47 -0.23 14.77
N ALA A 182 -2.94 -0.54 13.59
CA ALA A 182 -2.16 -1.76 13.37
C ALA A 182 -0.76 -1.71 14.00
N GLN A 183 -0.33 -0.55 14.52
CA GLN A 183 1.03 -0.30 15.02
C GLN A 183 2.12 -0.74 14.03
N GLY A 184 1.84 -0.58 12.73
CA GLY A 184 2.67 -1.10 11.65
C GLY A 184 3.46 -0.02 10.92
N CYS A 185 4.25 -0.48 9.94
CA CYS A 185 4.86 0.39 8.93
C CYS A 185 3.90 0.58 7.75
N SER A 186 4.06 1.66 6.99
CA SER A 186 3.33 1.80 5.74
C SER A 186 4.20 2.31 4.59
N VAL A 187 3.90 1.81 3.39
CA VAL A 187 4.43 2.34 2.14
C VAL A 187 3.26 2.74 1.25
N VAL A 188 3.21 4.02 0.91
CA VAL A 188 2.20 4.60 0.02
C VAL A 188 2.87 4.95 -1.30
N VAL A 189 2.40 4.38 -2.39
CA VAL A 189 2.73 4.83 -3.74
C VAL A 189 1.67 5.81 -4.17
N SER A 190 2.05 7.04 -4.49
CA SER A 190 1.12 8.05 -4.99
C SER A 190 1.84 9.12 -5.82
N HIS A 191 1.08 9.76 -6.72
CA HIS A 191 1.45 10.98 -7.42
C HIS A 191 0.62 12.19 -6.94
N VAL A 192 -0.30 11.99 -6.00
CA VAL A 192 -1.17 13.02 -5.43
C VAL A 192 -0.49 13.67 -4.24
N HIS A 193 -0.21 14.97 -4.32
CA HIS A 193 0.54 15.69 -3.28
C HIS A 193 -0.12 15.66 -1.91
N SER A 194 -1.45 15.85 -1.82
CA SER A 194 -2.16 15.77 -0.53
C SER A 194 -1.97 14.41 0.12
N THR A 195 -2.05 13.34 -0.66
CA THR A 195 -1.86 11.98 -0.16
C THR A 195 -0.46 11.77 0.40
N ILE A 196 0.57 12.25 -0.32
CA ILE A 196 1.97 12.18 0.12
C ILE A 196 2.14 12.93 1.44
N GLU A 197 1.68 14.19 1.50
CA GLU A 197 1.87 15.08 2.64
C GLU A 197 1.10 14.65 3.90
N ARG A 198 -0.06 14.03 3.74
CA ARG A 198 -0.87 13.59 4.88
C ARG A 198 -0.50 12.22 5.41
N THR A 199 0.03 11.33 4.56
CA THR A 199 0.20 9.93 4.93
C THR A 199 1.64 9.54 5.25
N ALA A 200 2.64 10.32 4.82
CA ALA A 200 4.05 9.97 4.94
C ALA A 200 4.83 10.89 5.88
N GLU A 201 5.85 10.36 6.50
CA GLU A 201 6.89 11.06 7.26
C GLU A 201 8.21 11.16 6.48
N ARG A 202 8.42 10.22 5.55
CA ARG A 202 9.59 10.13 4.68
C ARG A 202 9.13 9.90 3.25
N VAL A 203 9.81 10.51 2.32
CA VAL A 203 9.52 10.42 0.88
C VAL A 203 10.76 9.96 0.14
N VAL A 204 10.58 9.03 -0.79
CA VAL A 204 11.62 8.59 -1.72
C VAL A 204 11.12 8.83 -3.14
N LEU A 205 11.93 9.52 -3.95
CA LEU A 205 11.62 9.79 -5.35
C LEU A 205 12.35 8.80 -6.26
N LEU A 206 11.56 8.00 -6.99
CA LEU A 206 12.03 6.99 -7.93
C LEU A 206 11.94 7.53 -9.37
N TYR A 207 13.08 7.55 -10.08
CA TYR A 207 13.15 7.90 -11.50
C TYR A 207 14.31 7.17 -12.18
N GLY A 208 14.10 6.71 -13.41
CA GLY A 208 15.13 6.00 -14.17
C GLY A 208 15.63 4.72 -13.52
N GLY A 209 14.78 4.06 -12.74
CA GLY A 209 15.11 2.83 -11.99
C GLY A 209 15.94 3.06 -10.73
N GLN A 210 16.16 4.29 -10.31
CA GLN A 210 16.98 4.65 -9.13
C GLN A 210 16.23 5.61 -8.21
N PHE A 211 16.58 5.58 -6.93
CA PHE A 211 16.15 6.60 -5.98
C PHE A 211 16.97 7.87 -6.18
N GLN A 212 16.36 8.90 -6.75
CA GLN A 212 16.99 10.20 -7.03
C GLN A 212 16.99 11.12 -5.81
N TRP A 213 16.12 10.84 -4.84
CA TRP A 213 16.02 11.61 -3.62
C TRP A 213 15.36 10.78 -2.51
N ASP A 214 15.76 11.04 -1.27
CA ASP A 214 15.27 10.39 -0.06
C ASP A 214 15.39 11.38 1.09
N GLY A 215 14.31 11.67 1.80
CA GLY A 215 14.32 12.61 2.91
C GLY A 215 12.98 12.65 3.66
N SER A 216 12.92 13.46 4.70
CA SER A 216 11.70 13.71 5.47
C SER A 216 10.64 14.45 4.64
N ILE A 217 9.37 14.38 5.08
CA ILE A 217 8.29 15.16 4.44
C ILE A 217 8.54 16.67 4.53
N GLU A 218 9.22 17.14 5.56
CA GLU A 218 9.58 18.56 5.73
C GLU A 218 10.64 18.98 4.72
N GLU A 219 11.68 18.16 4.54
CA GLU A 219 12.69 18.36 3.49
C GLU A 219 12.07 18.28 2.10
N TYR A 220 11.14 17.32 1.85
CA TYR A 220 10.43 17.21 0.58
C TYR A 220 9.70 18.50 0.20
N ARG A 221 9.14 19.21 1.17
CA ARG A 221 8.45 20.49 0.94
C ARG A 221 9.41 21.62 0.54
N ASN A 222 10.63 21.60 1.03
CA ASN A 222 11.55 22.76 0.98
C ASN A 222 12.82 22.52 0.15
N THR A 223 13.07 21.30 -0.33
CA THR A 223 14.31 20.96 -1.04
C THR A 223 14.44 21.65 -2.38
N ASP A 224 15.67 22.03 -2.73
CA ASP A 224 16.05 22.55 -4.06
C ASP A 224 16.44 21.41 -5.02
N ASN A 225 16.27 20.15 -4.64
CA ASN A 225 16.55 19.03 -5.53
C ASN A 225 15.70 19.13 -6.81
N PRO A 226 16.32 19.15 -8.01
CA PRO A 226 15.60 19.44 -9.25
C PRO A 226 14.58 18.37 -9.63
N TYR A 227 14.79 17.12 -9.24
CA TYR A 227 13.80 16.04 -9.45
C TYR A 227 12.56 16.26 -8.58
N VAL A 228 12.75 16.59 -7.30
CA VAL A 228 11.65 16.85 -6.38
C VAL A 228 10.87 18.08 -6.79
N GLN A 229 11.57 19.17 -7.13
CA GLN A 229 10.93 20.40 -7.61
C GLN A 229 10.10 20.14 -8.87
N GLN A 230 10.67 19.46 -9.86
CA GLN A 230 9.97 19.13 -11.09
C GLN A 230 8.72 18.28 -10.81
N PHE A 231 8.85 17.26 -9.96
CA PHE A 231 7.72 16.39 -9.60
C PHE A 231 6.60 17.16 -8.88
N ARG A 232 6.96 18.02 -7.92
CA ARG A 232 5.99 18.80 -7.15
C ARG A 232 5.27 19.86 -7.95
N THR A 233 5.97 20.53 -8.87
CA THR A 233 5.41 21.64 -9.65
C THR A 233 4.77 21.19 -10.95
N GLY A 234 4.99 19.94 -11.37
CA GLY A 234 4.56 19.45 -12.69
C GLY A 234 5.25 20.15 -13.86
N ASN A 235 6.44 20.74 -13.65
CA ASN A 235 7.16 21.46 -14.67
C ASN A 235 7.61 20.51 -15.79
N LEU A 236 7.41 20.90 -17.03
CA LEU A 236 7.85 20.13 -18.20
C LEU A 236 9.37 20.20 -18.42
N HIS A 237 10.02 21.25 -17.90
CA HIS A 237 11.46 21.44 -17.98
C HIS A 237 12.14 20.97 -16.69
N GLY A 238 13.06 20.02 -16.80
CA GLY A 238 13.78 19.46 -15.67
C GLY A 238 14.47 18.14 -16.00
N PRO A 239 15.07 17.47 -15.02
CA PRO A 239 15.82 16.23 -15.26
C PRO A 239 14.94 15.03 -15.62
N MET A 240 13.65 15.05 -15.25
CA MET A 240 12.70 14.00 -15.66
C MET A 240 12.12 14.35 -17.03
N GLN A 241 12.43 13.51 -18.01
CA GLN A 241 11.84 13.62 -19.34
C GLN A 241 10.50 12.86 -19.37
N PRO A 242 9.44 13.42 -19.99
CA PRO A 242 8.24 12.66 -20.27
C PRO A 242 8.61 11.40 -21.04
N THR A 243 8.17 10.24 -20.59
CA THR A 243 8.23 9.02 -21.39
C THR A 243 7.11 9.10 -22.41
N ASP A 244 7.45 9.44 -23.64
CA ASP A 244 6.55 9.25 -24.78
C ASP A 244 6.29 7.74 -24.91
N HIS A 245 5.07 7.35 -24.60
CA HIS A 245 4.54 5.99 -24.80
C HIS A 245 3.65 5.98 -26.03
#